data_3b33591504844ae8b128a8332c8f210d
#
_entry.id   3b33591504844ae8b128a8332c8f210d
#
_cell.length_a   1.000
_cell.length_b   1.000
_cell.length_c   1.000
_cell.angle_alpha   90.00
_cell.angle_beta   90.00
_cell.angle_gamma   90.00
#
_symmetry.space_group_name_H-M   'P 1'
#
loop_
_entity.id
_entity.type
_entity.pdbx_description
1 polymer ?
#
loop_
_entity_poly.entity_id
_entity_poly.type
_entity_poly.pdbx_seq_one_letter_code
_entity_poly.pdbx_strand_id
1 'polypeptide(L)'
;MYTLLYIIITKTEHALPIQEWVILILKGMHMTWDSLPTQVDASKHSFIILANTFREQTHQEWNDKYLESFGLVTPDGKLTNAGLLFVDNCTVFQSRIFCTRWTGLYKDDAISSVEHRANLVLLLKYGMDFIKNYTMSGWVKMPNYRLNLPDYSDRAIFEGLVNHLIHRDYTVMGGEVHIDIYDDRVELVSPGAMLDGTQIQDRDIYKVPSMRRNPVIADVFTQLDYMEKRGSGLRKMRELTEKLPNFLQGKEPQYQTEATSFYTTFYNLNWGDNGRMPVEEVANRVNSTLEKYPVNKESSVEKFGVNTKEFGVNEESSVEKFGVNADKFGDTSETQKKVSKTAQKIIDLVISDPSITADNMANKIGVTKRAIEKNIKSLRGMGILVHEGSDKAGYWRIIVKP
;
A
#
# COMPACT_ATOMS: atom_id res chain seq x y z
N MET A 1 -10.22 39.83 -13.76
CA MET A 1 -9.04 39.13 -13.21
C MET A 1 -7.92 40.10 -12.85
N TYR A 2 -7.42 40.94 -13.76
CA TYR A 2 -6.33 41.90 -13.48
C TYR A 2 -6.64 42.91 -12.36
N THR A 3 -7.87 43.38 -12.24
CA THR A 3 -8.29 44.36 -11.21
C THR A 3 -8.26 43.78 -9.81
N LEU A 4 -8.60 42.49 -9.63
CA LEU A 4 -8.56 41.80 -8.33
C LEU A 4 -7.10 41.56 -7.89
N LEU A 5 -6.24 41.17 -8.83
CA LEU A 5 -4.80 41.00 -8.59
C LEU A 5 -4.13 42.34 -8.18
N TYR A 6 -4.51 43.42 -8.82
CA TYR A 6 -4.02 44.76 -8.51
C TYR A 6 -4.43 45.24 -7.12
N ILE A 7 -5.66 44.98 -6.71
CA ILE A 7 -6.17 45.33 -5.39
C ILE A 7 -5.50 44.54 -4.27
N ILE A 8 -5.17 43.28 -4.52
CA ILE A 8 -4.45 42.43 -3.54
C ILE A 8 -3.00 42.91 -3.38
N ILE A 9 -2.30 43.25 -4.49
CA ILE A 9 -0.92 43.74 -4.46
C ILE A 9 -0.81 45.08 -3.74
N THR A 10 -1.80 45.93 -3.84
CA THR A 10 -1.74 47.32 -3.26
C THR A 10 -2.20 47.45 -1.84
N LYS A 11 -2.85 46.39 -1.25
CA LYS A 11 -3.39 46.43 0.12
C LYS A 11 -2.62 45.63 1.16
N THR A 12 -1.61 44.84 0.77
CA THR A 12 -0.80 44.09 1.73
C THR A 12 0.50 44.83 2.02
N GLU A 13 0.66 45.34 3.23
CA GLU A 13 1.92 45.92 3.73
C GLU A 13 3.06 44.91 3.84
N HIS A 14 2.78 43.60 3.66
CA HIS A 14 3.75 42.51 3.63
C HIS A 14 3.64 41.73 2.33
N ALA A 15 4.75 41.50 1.66
CA ALA A 15 4.82 40.63 0.49
C ALA A 15 4.43 39.20 0.90
N LEU A 16 3.35 38.65 0.30
CA LEU A 16 2.98 37.24 0.51
C LEU A 16 4.09 36.33 0.02
N PRO A 17 4.35 35.21 0.73
CA PRO A 17 5.22 34.16 0.24
C PRO A 17 4.82 33.69 -1.17
N ILE A 18 5.79 33.33 -2.01
CA ILE A 18 5.55 32.93 -3.41
C ILE A 18 4.52 31.78 -3.49
N GLN A 19 4.51 30.86 -2.54
CA GLN A 19 3.53 29.78 -2.47
C GLN A 19 2.08 30.26 -2.33
N GLU A 20 1.84 31.31 -1.55
CA GLU A 20 0.51 31.90 -1.41
C GLU A 20 0.04 32.55 -2.72
N TRP A 21 0.93 33.20 -3.46
CA TRP A 21 0.62 33.72 -4.80
C TRP A 21 0.22 32.61 -5.77
N VAL A 22 0.94 31.48 -5.78
CA VAL A 22 0.60 30.33 -6.62
C VAL A 22 -0.81 29.82 -6.29
N ILE A 23 -1.12 29.67 -5.01
CA ILE A 23 -2.45 29.21 -4.55
C ILE A 23 -3.55 30.19 -4.98
N LEU A 24 -3.32 31.51 -4.86
CA LEU A 24 -4.29 32.53 -5.26
C LEU A 24 -4.52 32.54 -6.78
N ILE A 25 -3.47 32.37 -7.57
CA ILE A 25 -3.57 32.27 -9.03
C ILE A 25 -4.39 31.03 -9.43
N LEU A 26 -4.08 29.87 -8.87
CA LEU A 26 -4.80 28.62 -9.11
C LEU A 26 -6.28 28.74 -8.73
N LYS A 27 -6.58 29.29 -7.56
CA LYS A 27 -7.97 29.56 -7.13
C LYS A 27 -8.69 30.51 -8.11
N GLY A 28 -8.01 31.56 -8.58
CA GLY A 28 -8.57 32.49 -9.56
C GLY A 28 -8.84 31.88 -10.93
N MET A 29 -8.09 30.82 -11.28
CA MET A 29 -8.27 30.02 -12.50
C MET A 29 -9.26 28.87 -12.32
N HIS A 30 -9.76 28.63 -11.11
CA HIS A 30 -10.56 27.45 -10.74
C HIS A 30 -9.85 26.12 -11.03
N MET A 31 -8.53 26.09 -10.84
CA MET A 31 -7.66 24.92 -11.09
C MET A 31 -6.92 24.52 -9.83
N THR A 32 -6.51 23.27 -9.79
CA THR A 32 -5.59 22.72 -8.77
C THR A 32 -4.25 22.38 -9.43
N TRP A 33 -3.17 22.25 -8.64
CA TRP A 33 -1.86 21.95 -9.20
C TRP A 33 -1.87 20.69 -10.06
N ASP A 34 -2.54 19.65 -9.59
CA ASP A 34 -2.61 18.34 -10.25
C ASP A 34 -3.41 18.36 -11.56
N SER A 35 -4.36 19.30 -11.72
CA SER A 35 -5.16 19.45 -12.93
C SER A 35 -4.50 20.30 -14.02
N LEU A 36 -3.37 20.97 -13.71
CA LEU A 36 -2.69 21.83 -14.68
C LEU A 36 -2.16 21.02 -15.87
N PRO A 37 -2.45 21.43 -17.11
CA PRO A 37 -1.88 20.80 -18.30
C PRO A 37 -0.37 21.09 -18.39
N THR A 38 0.36 20.12 -18.92
CA THR A 38 1.78 20.23 -19.23
C THR A 38 2.00 20.34 -20.75
N GLN A 39 3.26 20.47 -21.18
CA GLN A 39 3.60 20.43 -22.61
C GLN A 39 3.96 19.01 -23.09
N VAL A 40 3.80 18.00 -22.25
CA VAL A 40 4.23 16.62 -22.51
C VAL A 40 3.11 15.85 -23.24
N ASP A 41 3.43 15.26 -24.38
CA ASP A 41 2.50 14.43 -25.14
C ASP A 41 2.23 13.09 -24.44
N ALA A 42 0.98 12.78 -24.17
CA ALA A 42 0.59 11.53 -23.53
C ALA A 42 0.99 10.30 -24.36
N SER A 43 0.94 10.40 -25.70
CA SER A 43 1.31 9.31 -26.61
C SER A 43 2.76 8.81 -26.51
N LYS A 44 3.63 9.58 -25.84
CA LYS A 44 5.03 9.21 -25.60
C LYS A 44 5.25 8.48 -24.28
N HIS A 45 4.18 8.24 -23.53
CA HIS A 45 4.24 7.64 -22.18
C HIS A 45 3.29 6.45 -22.08
N SER A 46 3.57 5.56 -21.15
CA SER A 46 2.75 4.37 -20.85
C SER A 46 2.17 4.44 -19.44
N PHE A 47 1.04 3.78 -19.24
CA PHE A 47 0.30 3.68 -17.98
C PHE A 47 0.03 2.21 -17.62
N ILE A 48 0.96 1.31 -17.95
CA ILE A 48 0.81 -0.14 -17.78
C ILE A 48 0.60 -0.49 -16.31
N ILE A 49 1.36 0.15 -15.40
CA ILE A 49 1.25 -0.07 -13.96
C ILE A 49 -0.13 0.36 -13.45
N LEU A 50 -0.60 1.54 -13.84
CA LEU A 50 -1.92 2.03 -13.48
C LEU A 50 -3.03 1.10 -14.01
N ALA A 51 -2.94 0.71 -15.29
CA ALA A 51 -3.92 -0.16 -15.95
C ALA A 51 -4.00 -1.55 -15.30
N ASN A 52 -2.84 -2.15 -14.97
CA ASN A 52 -2.78 -3.43 -14.28
C ASN A 52 -3.36 -3.33 -12.86
N THR A 53 -2.97 -2.28 -12.12
CA THR A 53 -3.51 -2.06 -10.78
C THR A 53 -5.02 -1.84 -10.80
N PHE A 54 -5.54 -1.11 -11.79
CA PHE A 54 -6.98 -0.94 -11.96
C PHE A 54 -7.69 -2.28 -12.17
N ARG A 55 -7.17 -3.15 -13.06
CA ARG A 55 -7.75 -4.49 -13.28
C ARG A 55 -7.69 -5.37 -12.02
N GLU A 56 -6.57 -5.34 -11.30
CA GLU A 56 -6.39 -6.13 -10.09
C GLU A 56 -7.33 -5.71 -8.96
N GLN A 57 -7.55 -4.41 -8.78
CA GLN A 57 -8.36 -3.89 -7.69
C GLN A 57 -9.86 -3.91 -8.00
N THR A 58 -10.23 -3.51 -9.22
CA THR A 58 -11.66 -3.34 -9.58
C THR A 58 -12.26 -4.55 -10.28
N HIS A 59 -11.43 -5.50 -10.72
CA HIS A 59 -11.84 -6.63 -11.57
C HIS A 59 -12.51 -6.20 -12.88
N GLN A 60 -12.21 -4.98 -13.37
CA GLN A 60 -12.75 -4.42 -14.61
C GLN A 60 -11.64 -4.28 -15.65
N GLU A 61 -12.01 -4.34 -16.94
CA GLU A 61 -11.06 -4.10 -18.00
C GLU A 61 -10.66 -2.63 -18.09
N TRP A 62 -9.39 -2.38 -18.32
CA TRP A 62 -8.86 -1.04 -18.55
C TRP A 62 -9.27 -0.54 -19.94
N ASN A 63 -9.61 0.75 -20.03
CA ASN A 63 -9.82 1.45 -21.27
C ASN A 63 -9.04 2.77 -21.28
N ASP A 64 -8.27 3.03 -22.33
CA ASP A 64 -7.44 4.24 -22.43
C ASP A 64 -8.24 5.56 -22.38
N LYS A 65 -9.55 5.52 -22.66
CA LYS A 65 -10.46 6.64 -22.44
C LYS A 65 -10.54 7.08 -20.97
N TYR A 66 -10.19 6.17 -20.04
CA TYR A 66 -10.12 6.51 -18.63
C TYR A 66 -9.04 7.56 -18.33
N LEU A 67 -7.97 7.64 -19.12
CA LEU A 67 -6.92 8.65 -18.94
C LEU A 67 -7.47 10.07 -19.04
N GLU A 68 -8.37 10.32 -20.00
CA GLU A 68 -9.04 11.61 -20.15
C GLU A 68 -10.11 11.82 -19.06
N SER A 69 -10.97 10.80 -18.84
CA SER A 69 -12.04 10.90 -17.85
C SER A 69 -11.55 11.04 -16.41
N PHE A 70 -10.35 10.52 -16.10
CA PHE A 70 -9.69 10.70 -14.80
C PHE A 70 -8.90 12.01 -14.72
N GLY A 71 -8.86 12.80 -15.78
CA GLY A 71 -8.11 14.06 -15.81
C GLY A 71 -6.59 13.90 -15.87
N LEU A 72 -6.07 12.75 -16.29
CA LEU A 72 -4.63 12.51 -16.47
C LEU A 72 -4.13 13.02 -17.80
N VAL A 73 -5.01 13.05 -18.80
CA VAL A 73 -4.74 13.52 -20.16
C VAL A 73 -5.81 14.56 -20.53
N THR A 74 -5.39 15.64 -21.16
CA THR A 74 -6.26 16.69 -21.68
C THR A 74 -6.87 16.27 -23.03
N PRO A 75 -7.98 16.89 -23.50
CA PRO A 75 -8.59 16.56 -24.78
C PRO A 75 -7.67 16.77 -25.99
N ASP A 76 -6.65 17.62 -25.89
CA ASP A 76 -5.61 17.84 -26.90
C ASP A 76 -4.42 16.88 -26.77
N GLY A 77 -4.53 15.83 -25.92
CA GLY A 77 -3.55 14.77 -25.79
C GLY A 77 -2.32 15.10 -24.98
N LYS A 78 -2.36 16.13 -24.12
CA LYS A 78 -1.27 16.48 -23.21
C LYS A 78 -1.47 15.85 -21.84
N LEU A 79 -0.38 15.52 -21.17
CA LEU A 79 -0.44 15.10 -19.77
C LEU A 79 -0.78 16.28 -18.86
N THR A 80 -1.58 16.04 -17.84
CA THR A 80 -1.68 16.94 -16.69
C THR A 80 -0.53 16.66 -15.69
N ASN A 81 -0.35 17.51 -14.67
CA ASN A 81 0.60 17.21 -13.60
C ASN A 81 0.26 15.90 -12.89
N ALA A 82 -1.03 15.60 -12.68
CA ALA A 82 -1.45 14.28 -12.21
C ALA A 82 -1.03 13.18 -13.20
N GLY A 83 -1.26 13.37 -14.50
CA GLY A 83 -0.84 12.42 -15.53
C GLY A 83 0.64 12.06 -15.43
N LEU A 84 1.51 13.05 -15.24
CA LEU A 84 2.95 12.83 -15.05
C LEU A 84 3.29 11.99 -13.81
N LEU A 85 2.46 12.04 -12.77
CA LEU A 85 2.65 11.27 -11.54
C LEU A 85 2.19 9.80 -11.67
N PHE A 86 1.41 9.47 -12.71
CA PHE A 86 0.91 8.11 -12.94
C PHE A 86 1.55 7.40 -14.14
N VAL A 87 2.36 8.06 -14.97
CA VAL A 87 3.12 7.38 -16.05
C VAL A 87 4.10 6.35 -15.46
N ASP A 88 4.35 5.26 -16.19
CA ASP A 88 5.24 4.19 -15.73
C ASP A 88 6.65 4.68 -15.43
N ASN A 89 7.18 5.57 -16.26
CA ASN A 89 8.48 6.20 -16.05
C ASN A 89 8.32 7.65 -15.56
N CYS A 90 7.83 7.79 -14.32
CA CYS A 90 7.61 9.09 -13.68
C CYS A 90 8.94 9.81 -13.43
N THR A 91 9.07 11.02 -13.97
CA THR A 91 10.27 11.88 -13.82
C THR A 91 10.01 13.10 -12.92
N VAL A 92 8.83 13.22 -12.35
CA VAL A 92 8.48 14.33 -11.44
C VAL A 92 9.35 14.26 -10.19
N PHE A 93 10.11 15.32 -9.94
CA PHE A 93 11.08 15.37 -8.82
C PHE A 93 10.42 15.11 -7.47
N GLN A 94 9.21 15.60 -7.26
CA GLN A 94 8.44 15.44 -6.01
C GLN A 94 7.85 14.03 -5.85
N SER A 95 7.86 13.19 -6.90
CA SER A 95 7.32 11.83 -6.85
C SER A 95 8.34 10.87 -6.24
N ARG A 96 8.58 11.03 -4.95
CA ARG A 96 9.53 10.23 -4.17
C ARG A 96 9.13 10.12 -2.71
N ILE A 97 9.58 9.02 -2.08
CA ILE A 97 9.43 8.78 -0.65
C ILE A 97 10.79 8.39 -0.05
N PHE A 98 11.04 8.84 1.17
CA PHE A 98 12.16 8.43 2.00
C PHE A 98 11.66 7.50 3.08
N CYS A 99 12.21 6.30 3.14
CA CYS A 99 11.84 5.28 4.10
C CYS A 99 13.05 5.00 4.99
N THR A 100 12.94 5.22 6.29
CA THR A 100 14.04 5.00 7.25
C THR A 100 13.56 4.18 8.43
N ARG A 101 14.32 3.14 8.79
CA ARG A 101 14.19 2.39 10.04
C ARG A 101 15.29 2.85 10.99
N TRP A 102 14.89 3.54 12.03
CA TRP A 102 15.77 4.06 13.05
C TRP A 102 16.04 3.01 14.15
N THR A 103 17.19 3.11 14.82
CA THR A 103 17.49 2.34 16.03
C THR A 103 16.88 3.05 17.23
N GLY A 104 16.07 2.34 18.03
CA GLY A 104 15.48 2.93 19.23
C GLY A 104 14.33 3.90 18.94
N LEU A 105 14.27 5.00 19.72
CA LEU A 105 13.12 5.91 19.76
C LEU A 105 13.38 7.26 19.08
N TYR A 106 14.60 7.52 18.63
CA TYR A 106 15.04 8.81 18.09
C TYR A 106 15.69 8.65 16.71
N LYS A 107 15.86 9.77 16.00
CA LYS A 107 16.55 9.83 14.69
C LYS A 107 18.08 9.90 14.87
N ASP A 108 18.65 8.89 15.52
CA ASP A 108 20.10 8.81 15.74
C ASP A 108 20.74 7.95 14.64
N ASP A 109 20.76 6.63 14.84
CA ASP A 109 21.35 5.69 13.89
C ASP A 109 20.26 4.98 13.08
N ALA A 110 20.45 4.88 11.76
CA ALA A 110 19.53 4.20 10.86
C ALA A 110 19.98 2.75 10.65
N ILE A 111 19.07 1.79 10.86
CA ILE A 111 19.24 0.38 10.48
C ILE A 111 19.17 0.24 8.95
N SER A 112 18.27 0.98 8.33
CA SER A 112 18.06 1.00 6.89
C SER A 112 17.48 2.34 6.47
N SER A 113 17.94 2.86 5.33
CA SER A 113 17.39 4.07 4.71
C SER A 113 17.38 3.89 3.21
N VAL A 114 16.21 4.10 2.59
CA VAL A 114 16.00 3.92 1.15
C VAL A 114 15.17 5.08 0.60
N GLU A 115 15.62 5.64 -0.54
CA GLU A 115 14.83 6.56 -1.34
C GLU A 115 14.18 5.80 -2.51
N HIS A 116 12.88 5.95 -2.69
CA HIS A 116 12.17 5.46 -3.85
C HIS A 116 11.66 6.63 -4.70
N ARG A 117 11.91 6.56 -6.02
CA ARG A 117 11.38 7.48 -7.04
C ARG A 117 10.60 6.66 -8.04
N ALA A 118 9.31 6.93 -8.16
CA ALA A 118 8.42 6.18 -9.04
C ALA A 118 7.10 6.93 -9.24
N ASN A 119 6.18 6.35 -10.00
CA ASN A 119 4.79 6.80 -10.02
C ASN A 119 4.10 6.53 -8.66
N LEU A 120 2.97 7.19 -8.42
CA LEU A 120 2.31 7.14 -7.11
C LEU A 120 1.85 5.75 -6.70
N VAL A 121 1.47 4.89 -7.66
CA VAL A 121 1.05 3.50 -7.38
C VAL A 121 2.22 2.69 -6.82
N LEU A 122 3.38 2.81 -7.44
CA LEU A 122 4.59 2.13 -6.98
C LEU A 122 5.12 2.73 -5.68
N LEU A 123 5.03 4.05 -5.47
CA LEU A 123 5.44 4.67 -4.21
C LEU A 123 4.60 4.14 -3.05
N LEU A 124 3.28 4.00 -3.24
CA LEU A 124 2.41 3.40 -2.23
C LEU A 124 2.83 1.96 -1.92
N LYS A 125 3.08 1.15 -2.96
CA LYS A 125 3.55 -0.24 -2.79
C LYS A 125 4.88 -0.31 -2.05
N TYR A 126 5.89 0.45 -2.47
CA TYR A 126 7.22 0.45 -1.84
C TYR A 126 7.18 0.90 -0.38
N GLY A 127 6.36 1.92 -0.07
CA GLY A 127 6.17 2.37 1.30
C GLY A 127 5.54 1.29 2.18
N MET A 128 4.49 0.62 1.69
CA MET A 128 3.86 -0.49 2.41
C MET A 128 4.79 -1.69 2.57
N ASP A 129 5.53 -2.05 1.53
CA ASP A 129 6.51 -3.15 1.58
C ASP A 129 7.62 -2.84 2.59
N PHE A 130 8.12 -1.59 2.62
CA PHE A 130 9.11 -1.17 3.61
C PHE A 130 8.56 -1.29 5.04
N ILE A 131 7.35 -0.79 5.30
CA ILE A 131 6.74 -0.88 6.63
C ILE A 131 6.58 -2.35 7.04
N LYS A 132 6.06 -3.21 6.18
CA LYS A 132 5.89 -4.65 6.45
C LYS A 132 7.20 -5.37 6.74
N ASN A 133 8.30 -4.98 6.12
CA ASN A 133 9.61 -5.59 6.34
C ASN A 133 10.21 -5.25 7.71
N TYR A 134 9.81 -4.15 8.33
CA TYR A 134 10.35 -3.68 9.60
C TYR A 134 9.34 -3.67 10.75
N THR A 135 8.13 -4.17 10.53
CA THR A 135 7.10 -4.34 11.56
C THR A 135 6.79 -5.81 11.75
N MET A 136 6.30 -6.18 12.92
CA MET A 136 6.06 -7.58 13.26
C MET A 136 4.56 -7.82 13.43
N SER A 137 4.13 -9.00 13.02
CA SER A 137 2.82 -9.53 13.37
C SER A 137 3.02 -10.78 14.21
N GLY A 138 3.04 -10.59 15.54
CA GLY A 138 3.04 -11.69 16.49
C GLY A 138 1.72 -12.46 16.44
N TRP A 139 1.73 -13.69 16.94
CA TRP A 139 0.50 -14.48 17.09
C TRP A 139 0.62 -15.43 18.27
N VAL A 140 -0.52 -15.81 18.82
CA VAL A 140 -0.62 -16.83 19.87
C VAL A 140 -1.62 -17.91 19.46
N LYS A 141 -1.31 -19.16 19.81
CA LYS A 141 -2.18 -20.30 19.56
C LYS A 141 -3.27 -20.37 20.65
N MET A 142 -4.51 -20.22 20.23
CA MET A 142 -5.69 -20.44 21.07
C MET A 142 -6.17 -21.90 20.93
N PRO A 143 -7.07 -22.39 21.77
CA PRO A 143 -7.53 -23.78 21.68
C PRO A 143 -8.07 -24.20 20.31
N ASN A 144 -8.78 -23.29 19.60
CA ASN A 144 -9.46 -23.61 18.34
C ASN A 144 -9.08 -22.69 17.16
N TYR A 145 -8.21 -21.68 17.37
CA TYR A 145 -7.82 -20.74 16.35
C TYR A 145 -6.46 -20.08 16.68
N ARG A 146 -5.94 -19.31 15.76
CA ARG A 146 -4.75 -18.47 15.93
C ARG A 146 -5.21 -17.02 16.14
N LEU A 147 -4.73 -16.37 17.20
CA LEU A 147 -4.95 -14.96 17.46
C LEU A 147 -3.73 -14.16 16.97
N ASN A 148 -3.94 -13.30 15.98
CA ASN A 148 -2.88 -12.41 15.48
C ASN A 148 -2.77 -11.18 16.39
N LEU A 149 -1.53 -10.78 16.69
CA LEU A 149 -1.15 -9.65 17.55
C LEU A 149 -0.21 -8.72 16.78
N PRO A 150 -0.69 -8.02 15.75
CA PRO A 150 0.15 -7.17 14.93
C PRO A 150 0.62 -5.93 15.69
N ASP A 151 1.79 -5.39 15.30
CA ASP A 151 2.29 -4.14 15.86
C ASP A 151 1.37 -2.96 15.50
N TYR A 152 0.77 -3.03 14.32
CA TYR A 152 -0.06 -1.97 13.74
C TYR A 152 -1.22 -2.54 12.93
N SER A 153 -2.21 -1.72 12.63
CA SER A 153 -3.24 -2.04 11.64
C SER A 153 -2.72 -1.74 10.23
N ASP A 154 -2.46 -2.78 9.42
CA ASP A 154 -2.00 -2.64 8.04
C ASP A 154 -2.91 -1.72 7.23
N ARG A 155 -4.23 -1.86 7.42
CA ARG A 155 -5.20 -1.02 6.70
C ARG A 155 -5.17 0.43 7.17
N ALA A 156 -4.96 0.68 8.47
CA ALA A 156 -4.84 2.04 8.98
C ALA A 156 -3.58 2.73 8.43
N ILE A 157 -2.45 2.02 8.40
CA ILE A 157 -1.20 2.53 7.80
C ILE A 157 -1.37 2.78 6.30
N PHE A 158 -2.01 1.84 5.57
CA PHE A 158 -2.30 2.02 4.15
C PHE A 158 -3.11 3.29 3.89
N GLU A 159 -4.20 3.52 4.63
CA GLU A 159 -5.01 4.73 4.56
C GLU A 159 -4.19 5.99 4.86
N GLY A 160 -3.31 5.91 5.88
CA GLY A 160 -2.39 6.98 6.22
C GLY A 160 -1.45 7.31 5.07
N LEU A 161 -0.80 6.32 4.48
CA LEU A 161 0.15 6.52 3.39
C LEU A 161 -0.55 7.04 2.11
N VAL A 162 -1.74 6.53 1.78
CA VAL A 162 -2.58 7.06 0.70
C VAL A 162 -2.87 8.54 0.94
N ASN A 163 -3.29 8.93 2.16
CA ASN A 163 -3.56 10.32 2.50
C ASN A 163 -2.30 11.20 2.35
N HIS A 164 -1.14 10.74 2.78
CA HIS A 164 0.12 11.48 2.66
C HIS A 164 0.55 11.70 1.20
N LEU A 165 0.30 10.75 0.30
CA LEU A 165 0.57 10.89 -1.13
C LEU A 165 -0.44 11.82 -1.82
N ILE A 166 -1.74 11.70 -1.49
CA ILE A 166 -2.82 12.47 -2.13
C ILE A 166 -2.80 13.93 -1.66
N HIS A 167 -2.64 14.17 -0.36
CA HIS A 167 -2.74 15.51 0.22
C HIS A 167 -1.41 16.25 0.29
N ARG A 168 -0.30 15.63 -0.16
CA ARG A 168 0.98 16.28 -0.31
C ARG A 168 0.85 17.60 -1.08
N ASP A 169 1.52 18.63 -0.63
CA ASP A 169 1.66 19.87 -1.41
C ASP A 169 2.78 19.72 -2.46
N TYR A 170 2.38 19.47 -3.70
CA TYR A 170 3.30 19.32 -4.83
C TYR A 170 3.91 20.63 -5.30
N THR A 171 3.47 21.79 -4.78
CA THR A 171 4.12 23.09 -5.05
C THR A 171 5.40 23.28 -4.23
N VAL A 172 5.58 22.51 -3.16
CA VAL A 172 6.79 22.51 -2.32
C VAL A 172 7.88 21.71 -3.01
N MET A 173 8.90 22.38 -3.53
CA MET A 173 9.97 21.79 -4.36
C MET A 173 10.99 20.99 -3.54
N GLY A 174 11.27 21.33 -2.30
CA GLY A 174 12.32 20.74 -1.48
C GLY A 174 11.84 19.80 -0.39
N GLY A 175 10.54 19.48 -0.35
CA GLY A 175 9.98 18.58 0.66
C GLY A 175 9.63 17.22 0.08
N GLU A 176 9.80 16.17 0.87
CA GLU A 176 9.48 14.79 0.50
C GLU A 176 8.46 14.18 1.47
N VAL A 177 7.87 13.05 1.05
CA VAL A 177 7.13 12.19 1.95
C VAL A 177 8.13 11.29 2.68
N HIS A 178 8.03 11.23 4.00
CA HIS A 178 8.89 10.40 4.84
C HIS A 178 8.06 9.30 5.51
N ILE A 179 8.65 8.12 5.61
CA ILE A 179 8.21 6.99 6.41
C ILE A 179 9.33 6.70 7.39
N ASP A 180 9.14 7.08 8.64
CA ASP A 180 10.10 6.87 9.73
C ASP A 180 9.58 5.78 10.65
N ILE A 181 10.32 4.68 10.80
CA ILE A 181 9.97 3.56 11.66
C ILE A 181 10.93 3.54 12.85
N TYR A 182 10.38 3.66 14.06
CA TYR A 182 11.07 3.52 15.33
C TYR A 182 10.67 2.20 16.01
N ASP A 183 11.22 1.90 17.15
CA ASP A 183 10.85 0.69 17.89
C ASP A 183 9.41 0.76 18.43
N ASP A 184 8.97 1.95 18.82
CA ASP A 184 7.68 2.20 19.46
C ASP A 184 6.59 2.75 18.51
N ARG A 185 6.93 3.20 17.30
CA ARG A 185 6.00 3.86 16.39
C ARG A 185 6.43 3.88 14.93
N VAL A 186 5.47 4.15 14.05
CA VAL A 186 5.68 4.56 12.65
C VAL A 186 5.16 5.99 12.51
N GLU A 187 5.98 6.87 11.96
CA GLU A 187 5.62 8.24 11.59
C GLU A 187 5.57 8.39 10.08
N LEU A 188 4.47 8.93 9.58
CA LEU A 188 4.33 9.37 8.20
C LEU A 188 4.33 10.89 8.19
N VAL A 189 5.13 11.48 7.31
CA VAL A 189 5.24 12.94 7.16
C VAL A 189 5.09 13.31 5.70
N SER A 190 4.32 14.35 5.40
CA SER A 190 4.23 14.91 4.05
C SER A 190 4.25 16.44 4.07
N PRO A 191 4.81 17.08 3.04
CA PRO A 191 4.71 18.51 2.86
C PRO A 191 3.26 18.99 2.70
N GLY A 192 2.91 20.07 3.36
CA GLY A 192 1.60 20.73 3.28
C GLY A 192 0.79 20.62 4.58
N ALA A 193 0.44 21.78 5.13
CA ALA A 193 -0.48 21.91 6.25
C ALA A 193 -1.94 21.62 5.85
N MET A 194 -2.89 21.74 6.77
CA MET A 194 -4.32 21.67 6.43
C MET A 194 -4.69 22.79 5.44
N LEU A 195 -5.53 22.44 4.44
CA LEU A 195 -5.94 23.38 3.38
C LEU A 195 -6.69 24.61 3.88
N ASP A 196 -7.40 24.48 4.99
CA ASP A 196 -8.15 25.54 5.62
C ASP A 196 -7.34 26.38 6.61
N GLY A 197 -6.03 26.10 6.72
CA GLY A 197 -5.12 26.78 7.64
C GLY A 197 -5.31 26.42 9.12
N THR A 198 -6.19 25.46 9.43
CA THR A 198 -6.40 25.01 10.82
C THR A 198 -5.34 24.01 11.23
N GLN A 199 -5.20 23.80 12.54
CA GLN A 199 -4.33 22.75 13.08
C GLN A 199 -5.19 21.54 13.44
N ILE A 200 -4.82 20.37 12.93
CA ILE A 200 -5.61 19.15 13.13
C ILE A 200 -5.67 18.70 14.58
N GLN A 201 -4.60 18.94 15.35
CA GLN A 201 -4.53 18.61 16.77
C GLN A 201 -5.54 19.37 17.63
N ASP A 202 -6.06 20.50 17.14
CA ASP A 202 -7.08 21.31 17.83
C ASP A 202 -8.50 20.97 17.39
N ARG A 203 -8.67 19.93 16.54
CA ARG A 203 -9.98 19.59 15.95
C ARG A 203 -10.48 18.22 16.39
N ASP A 204 -11.79 18.12 16.45
CA ASP A 204 -12.46 16.81 16.51
C ASP A 204 -12.34 16.12 15.14
N ILE A 205 -11.58 15.01 15.07
CA ILE A 205 -11.35 14.24 13.83
C ILE A 205 -12.63 13.72 13.19
N TYR A 206 -13.72 13.59 13.97
CA TYR A 206 -15.03 13.17 13.46
C TYR A 206 -15.78 14.29 12.73
N LYS A 207 -15.32 15.54 12.85
CA LYS A 207 -15.92 16.72 12.23
C LYS A 207 -15.04 17.36 11.16
N VAL A 208 -13.90 16.76 10.81
CA VAL A 208 -13.02 17.27 9.76
C VAL A 208 -13.67 17.04 8.39
N PRO A 209 -13.95 18.11 7.61
CA PRO A 209 -14.54 17.98 6.29
C PRO A 209 -13.54 17.38 5.31
N SER A 210 -14.05 16.70 4.28
CA SER A 210 -13.22 16.23 3.15
C SER A 210 -12.80 17.43 2.29
N MET A 211 -11.53 17.81 2.40
CA MET A 211 -10.92 18.85 1.57
C MET A 211 -9.74 18.26 0.82
N ARG A 212 -9.81 18.23 -0.52
CA ARG A 212 -8.78 17.61 -1.36
C ARG A 212 -7.86 18.68 -1.91
N ARG A 213 -6.56 18.58 -1.61
CA ARG A 213 -5.54 19.44 -2.23
C ARG A 213 -5.35 19.10 -3.70
N ASN A 214 -5.35 17.81 -4.02
CA ASN A 214 -5.14 17.26 -5.36
C ASN A 214 -6.33 16.37 -5.75
N PRO A 215 -7.44 16.96 -6.23
CA PRO A 215 -8.69 16.23 -6.51
C PRO A 215 -8.53 15.22 -7.64
N VAL A 216 -7.71 15.48 -8.67
CA VAL A 216 -7.46 14.54 -9.77
C VAL A 216 -6.75 13.29 -9.25
N ILE A 217 -5.68 13.46 -8.46
CA ILE A 217 -4.97 12.34 -7.83
C ILE A 217 -5.92 11.55 -6.93
N ALA A 218 -6.70 12.25 -6.09
CA ALA A 218 -7.66 11.62 -5.20
C ALA A 218 -8.74 10.81 -5.94
N ASP A 219 -9.20 11.32 -7.09
CA ASP A 219 -10.18 10.61 -7.90
C ASP A 219 -9.59 9.34 -8.54
N VAL A 220 -8.33 9.35 -8.99
CA VAL A 220 -7.65 8.13 -9.48
C VAL A 220 -7.55 7.09 -8.36
N PHE A 221 -7.10 7.47 -7.16
CA PHE A 221 -7.02 6.54 -6.03
C PHE A 221 -8.40 6.00 -5.61
N THR A 222 -9.46 6.78 -5.78
CA THR A 222 -10.84 6.31 -5.58
C THR A 222 -11.24 5.29 -6.65
N GLN A 223 -10.88 5.52 -7.92
CA GLN A 223 -11.15 4.57 -9.00
C GLN A 223 -10.36 3.25 -8.85
N LEU A 224 -9.25 3.27 -8.13
CA LEU A 224 -8.48 2.08 -7.75
C LEU A 224 -9.02 1.40 -6.48
N ASP A 225 -10.15 1.81 -5.91
CA ASP A 225 -10.70 1.34 -4.63
C ASP A 225 -9.73 1.47 -3.43
N TYR A 226 -8.75 2.35 -3.54
CA TYR A 226 -7.78 2.59 -2.47
C TYR A 226 -8.30 3.54 -1.39
N MET A 227 -9.27 4.40 -1.71
CA MET A 227 -9.86 5.34 -0.77
C MET A 227 -11.37 5.58 -1.01
N GLU A 228 -12.05 6.06 0.02
CA GLU A 228 -13.45 6.49 -0.05
C GLU A 228 -13.59 8.02 -0.21
N LYS A 229 -14.63 8.47 -0.93
CA LYS A 229 -14.85 9.92 -1.20
C LYS A 229 -15.40 10.74 0.00
N ARG A 230 -15.58 10.15 1.19
CA ARG A 230 -16.41 10.72 2.27
C ARG A 230 -15.66 11.47 3.37
N GLY A 231 -14.33 11.69 3.25
CA GLY A 231 -13.54 12.39 4.29
C GLY A 231 -13.44 11.61 5.60
N SER A 232 -13.57 10.29 5.55
CA SER A 232 -13.55 9.40 6.72
C SER A 232 -12.15 8.92 7.11
N GLY A 233 -11.09 9.31 6.38
CA GLY A 233 -9.75 8.72 6.50
C GLY A 233 -9.17 8.76 7.91
N LEU A 234 -9.16 9.93 8.56
CA LEU A 234 -8.62 10.08 9.93
C LEU A 234 -9.39 9.23 10.94
N ARG A 235 -10.72 9.30 10.89
CA ARG A 235 -11.59 8.48 11.74
C ARG A 235 -11.38 6.98 11.48
N LYS A 236 -11.32 6.59 10.21
CA LYS A 236 -11.15 5.19 9.80
C LYS A 236 -9.82 4.61 10.28
N MET A 237 -8.71 5.36 10.20
CA MET A 237 -7.42 4.94 10.74
C MET A 237 -7.51 4.64 12.25
N ARG A 238 -8.19 5.52 13.00
CA ARG A 238 -8.42 5.31 14.44
C ARG A 238 -9.28 4.09 14.71
N GLU A 239 -10.47 3.99 14.09
CA GLU A 239 -11.39 2.86 14.26
C GLU A 239 -10.76 1.51 13.88
N LEU A 240 -9.92 1.46 12.83
CA LEU A 240 -9.23 0.25 12.41
C LEU A 240 -8.12 -0.16 13.40
N THR A 241 -7.48 0.80 14.04
CA THR A 241 -6.49 0.53 15.10
C THR A 241 -7.18 0.05 16.38
N GLU A 242 -8.26 0.72 16.79
CA GLU A 242 -9.04 0.36 17.99
C GLU A 242 -9.69 -1.02 17.90
N LYS A 243 -9.95 -1.54 16.69
CA LYS A 243 -10.50 -2.87 16.46
C LYS A 243 -9.48 -4.00 16.63
N LEU A 244 -8.19 -3.71 16.73
CA LEU A 244 -7.19 -4.77 16.90
C LEU A 244 -7.28 -5.39 18.30
N PRO A 245 -7.12 -6.73 18.41
CA PRO A 245 -7.30 -7.43 19.69
C PRO A 245 -6.32 -6.97 20.77
N ASN A 246 -5.13 -6.54 20.38
CA ASN A 246 -4.06 -6.05 21.25
C ASN A 246 -4.05 -4.52 21.40
N PHE A 247 -5.10 -3.82 20.97
CA PHE A 247 -5.22 -2.37 21.16
C PHE A 247 -5.16 -1.97 22.65
N LEU A 248 -4.49 -0.86 22.90
CA LEU A 248 -4.40 -0.21 24.21
C LEU A 248 -4.87 1.23 24.10
N GLN A 249 -5.66 1.66 25.06
CA GLN A 249 -6.01 3.07 25.20
C GLN A 249 -4.75 3.94 25.31
N GLY A 250 -4.69 5.04 24.57
CA GLY A 250 -3.52 5.90 24.41
C GLY A 250 -2.58 5.51 23.28
N LYS A 251 -2.90 4.42 22.53
CA LYS A 251 -2.18 4.00 21.31
C LYS A 251 -2.97 4.30 20.03
N GLU A 252 -3.95 5.18 20.10
CA GLU A 252 -4.68 5.67 18.93
C GLU A 252 -3.73 6.43 18.00
N PRO A 253 -3.92 6.36 16.68
CA PRO A 253 -3.18 7.20 15.73
C PRO A 253 -3.32 8.67 16.09
N GLN A 254 -2.19 9.38 16.10
CA GLN A 254 -2.15 10.82 16.35
C GLN A 254 -1.88 11.57 15.05
N TYR A 255 -2.45 12.77 14.96
CA TYR A 255 -2.32 13.65 13.81
C TYR A 255 -1.82 15.01 14.30
N GLN A 256 -0.83 15.54 13.60
CA GLN A 256 -0.28 16.85 13.89
C GLN A 256 -0.05 17.62 12.61
N THR A 257 -0.34 18.90 12.63
CA THR A 257 -0.05 19.84 11.55
C THR A 257 0.94 20.87 12.06
N GLU A 258 1.96 21.12 11.30
CA GLU A 258 2.86 22.26 11.42
C GLU A 258 2.65 23.22 10.25
N ALA A 259 3.37 24.34 10.22
CA ALA A 259 3.20 25.37 9.18
C ALA A 259 3.35 24.82 7.75
N THR A 260 4.21 23.83 7.55
CA THR A 260 4.57 23.31 6.22
C THR A 260 4.40 21.80 6.07
N SER A 261 3.96 21.08 7.10
CA SER A 261 3.96 19.62 7.11
C SER A 261 2.76 19.05 7.85
N PHE A 262 2.36 17.86 7.45
CA PHE A 262 1.36 17.04 8.12
C PHE A 262 2.00 15.74 8.60
N TYR A 263 1.73 15.34 9.84
CA TYR A 263 2.26 14.16 10.52
C TYR A 263 1.13 13.21 10.89
N THR A 264 1.37 11.92 10.69
CA THR A 264 0.53 10.84 11.24
C THR A 264 1.43 9.87 11.99
N THR A 265 1.16 9.67 13.28
CA THR A 265 1.91 8.75 14.14
C THR A 265 1.03 7.56 14.48
N PHE A 266 1.51 6.36 14.18
CA PHE A 266 0.94 5.08 14.59
C PHE A 266 1.82 4.47 15.67
N TYR A 267 1.26 4.19 16.84
CA TYR A 267 2.00 3.59 17.95
C TYR A 267 2.02 2.06 17.85
N ASN A 268 3.18 1.48 18.14
CA ASN A 268 3.33 0.02 18.24
C ASN A 268 2.50 -0.52 19.42
N LEU A 269 1.49 -1.36 19.10
CA LEU A 269 0.56 -1.92 20.08
C LEU A 269 1.21 -2.96 21.00
N ASN A 270 2.37 -3.47 20.61
CA ASN A 270 3.15 -4.44 21.36
C ASN A 270 4.37 -3.81 22.07
N TRP A 271 4.41 -2.49 22.19
CA TRP A 271 5.45 -1.75 22.89
C TRP A 271 4.91 -1.17 24.19
N GLY A 272 5.59 -1.45 25.31
CA GLY A 272 5.28 -0.95 26.66
C GLY A 272 6.39 -0.05 27.20
N ASP A 273 6.28 0.33 28.47
CA ASP A 273 7.23 1.22 29.15
C ASP A 273 8.66 0.65 29.20
N ASN A 274 8.79 -0.68 29.25
CA ASN A 274 10.06 -1.39 29.32
C ASN A 274 10.53 -1.95 27.97
N GLY A 275 9.98 -1.46 26.87
CA GLY A 275 10.30 -1.93 25.53
C GLY A 275 9.24 -2.88 24.95
N ARG A 276 9.65 -3.72 24.00
CA ARG A 276 8.74 -4.67 23.34
C ARG A 276 8.21 -5.71 24.33
N MET A 277 6.89 -5.78 24.46
CA MET A 277 6.24 -6.76 25.32
C MET A 277 6.37 -8.19 24.75
N PRO A 278 6.66 -9.20 25.61
CA PRO A 278 6.58 -10.60 25.22
C PRO A 278 5.19 -10.96 24.69
N VAL A 279 5.14 -11.85 23.68
CA VAL A 279 3.87 -12.27 23.05
C VAL A 279 2.88 -12.86 24.07
N GLU A 280 3.40 -13.62 25.05
CA GLU A 280 2.61 -14.22 26.12
C GLU A 280 1.96 -13.16 27.03
N GLU A 281 2.64 -12.06 27.31
CA GLU A 281 2.11 -10.96 28.11
C GLU A 281 0.98 -10.26 27.36
N VAL A 282 1.18 -9.95 26.08
CA VAL A 282 0.13 -9.38 25.21
C VAL A 282 -1.06 -10.31 25.12
N ALA A 283 -0.84 -11.60 24.91
CA ALA A 283 -1.90 -12.60 24.82
C ALA A 283 -2.71 -12.72 26.13
N ASN A 284 -2.04 -12.74 27.27
CA ASN A 284 -2.71 -12.81 28.58
C ASN A 284 -3.58 -11.57 28.83
N ARG A 285 -3.09 -10.39 28.44
CA ARG A 285 -3.88 -9.16 28.51
C ARG A 285 -5.11 -9.22 27.63
N VAL A 286 -4.99 -9.68 26.38
CA VAL A 286 -6.13 -9.84 25.47
C VAL A 286 -7.14 -10.82 26.03
N ASN A 287 -6.70 -11.99 26.53
CA ASN A 287 -7.57 -13.00 27.13
C ASN A 287 -8.32 -12.45 28.35
N SER A 288 -7.64 -11.72 29.24
CA SER A 288 -8.30 -11.12 30.41
C SER A 288 -9.36 -10.08 30.04
N THR A 289 -9.17 -9.41 28.90
CA THR A 289 -10.17 -8.46 28.35
C THR A 289 -11.36 -9.20 27.76
N LEU A 290 -11.14 -10.28 27.01
CA LEU A 290 -12.18 -11.11 26.44
C LEU A 290 -13.03 -11.84 27.51
N GLU A 291 -12.42 -12.25 28.62
CA GLU A 291 -13.14 -12.87 29.76
C GLU A 291 -14.03 -11.84 30.48
N LYS A 292 -13.57 -10.61 30.63
CA LYS A 292 -14.37 -9.53 31.24
C LYS A 292 -15.56 -9.07 30.38
N TYR A 293 -15.43 -9.22 29.06
CA TYR A 293 -16.45 -8.85 28.09
C TYR A 293 -16.73 -10.04 27.16
N PRO A 294 -17.50 -11.06 27.61
CA PRO A 294 -17.81 -12.23 26.78
C PRO A 294 -18.61 -11.78 25.56
N VAL A 295 -17.93 -11.69 24.44
CA VAL A 295 -18.55 -11.38 23.15
C VAL A 295 -19.23 -12.65 22.64
N ASN A 296 -20.50 -12.56 22.28
CA ASN A 296 -21.22 -13.68 21.63
C ASN A 296 -20.40 -14.21 20.46
N LYS A 297 -20.20 -15.54 20.42
CA LYS A 297 -19.29 -16.23 19.49
C LYS A 297 -19.50 -15.92 17.99
N GLU A 298 -20.69 -15.47 17.62
CA GLU A 298 -21.02 -15.10 16.23
C GLU A 298 -20.59 -13.67 15.85
N SER A 299 -20.42 -12.75 16.82
CA SER A 299 -20.02 -11.37 16.56
C SER A 299 -18.53 -11.09 16.76
N SER A 300 -17.76 -12.03 17.34
CA SER A 300 -16.35 -11.81 17.67
C SER A 300 -15.42 -11.92 16.45
N VAL A 301 -15.76 -12.76 15.48
CA VAL A 301 -14.99 -12.88 14.24
C VAL A 301 -15.15 -11.62 13.37
N GLU A 302 -16.34 -11.02 13.37
CA GLU A 302 -16.59 -9.76 12.65
C GLU A 302 -16.11 -8.52 13.39
N LYS A 303 -16.13 -8.50 14.74
CA LYS A 303 -15.71 -7.34 15.54
C LYS A 303 -14.21 -7.16 15.69
N PHE A 304 -13.43 -8.25 15.64
CA PHE A 304 -11.96 -8.21 15.74
C PHE A 304 -11.26 -8.27 14.38
N GLY A 305 -11.97 -7.93 13.32
CA GLY A 305 -11.36 -7.45 12.09
C GLY A 305 -10.50 -8.45 11.34
N VAL A 306 -10.94 -9.71 11.23
CA VAL A 306 -10.45 -10.58 10.17
C VAL A 306 -11.58 -10.78 9.17
N ASN A 307 -11.98 -9.71 8.49
CA ASN A 307 -12.74 -9.84 7.26
C ASN A 307 -11.74 -10.04 6.12
N THR A 308 -11.30 -11.28 5.95
CA THR A 308 -10.42 -11.72 4.85
C THR A 308 -11.05 -11.53 3.47
N LYS A 309 -12.33 -11.12 3.41
CA LYS A 309 -13.05 -10.83 2.15
C LYS A 309 -12.83 -9.41 1.62
N GLU A 310 -12.40 -8.45 2.44
CA GLU A 310 -12.20 -7.06 2.01
C GLU A 310 -10.84 -6.79 1.35
N PHE A 311 -9.87 -7.70 1.40
CA PHE A 311 -8.52 -7.48 0.88
C PHE A 311 -8.07 -8.46 -0.20
N GLY A 312 -8.91 -9.41 -0.63
CA GLY A 312 -8.50 -10.36 -1.66
C GLY A 312 -7.26 -11.22 -1.32
N VAL A 313 -6.82 -11.22 -0.07
CA VAL A 313 -5.71 -12.02 0.42
C VAL A 313 -6.26 -13.00 1.45
N ASN A 314 -6.90 -14.05 0.97
CA ASN A 314 -7.11 -15.25 1.75
C ASN A 314 -5.76 -15.97 1.84
N GLU A 315 -5.20 -16.14 3.04
CA GLU A 315 -4.04 -17.02 3.26
C GLU A 315 -4.32 -18.48 2.82
N GLU A 316 -5.58 -18.87 2.66
CA GLU A 316 -5.98 -20.13 2.03
C GLU A 316 -5.99 -20.09 0.50
N SER A 317 -6.07 -18.90 -0.14
CA SER A 317 -6.17 -18.79 -1.59
C SER A 317 -4.84 -18.93 -2.32
N SER A 318 -3.71 -18.84 -1.64
CA SER A 318 -2.39 -19.11 -2.25
C SER A 318 -2.15 -20.59 -2.54
N VAL A 319 -2.91 -21.48 -1.91
CA VAL A 319 -2.84 -22.94 -2.14
C VAL A 319 -4.00 -23.43 -3.00
N GLU A 320 -5.21 -22.83 -2.90
CA GLU A 320 -6.40 -23.27 -3.65
C GLU A 320 -6.54 -22.68 -5.07
N LYS A 321 -5.86 -21.59 -5.41
CA LYS A 321 -5.89 -21.04 -6.78
C LYS A 321 -5.29 -21.96 -7.86
N PHE A 322 -4.70 -23.10 -7.48
CA PHE A 322 -4.24 -24.13 -8.41
C PHE A 322 -5.05 -25.43 -8.37
N GLY A 323 -6.09 -25.51 -7.55
CA GLY A 323 -7.02 -26.64 -7.47
C GLY A 323 -8.32 -26.35 -8.23
N VAL A 324 -8.39 -26.86 -9.47
CA VAL A 324 -9.55 -26.69 -10.35
C VAL A 324 -10.68 -27.63 -9.90
N ASN A 325 -11.85 -27.06 -9.58
CA ASN A 325 -13.12 -27.75 -9.71
C ASN A 325 -13.44 -27.91 -11.19
N ALA A 326 -13.32 -29.12 -11.68
CA ALA A 326 -13.89 -29.53 -12.96
C ALA A 326 -15.39 -29.72 -12.72
N ASP A 327 -16.20 -28.79 -13.21
CA ASP A 327 -17.47 -29.02 -13.84
C ASP A 327 -18.23 -27.70 -14.07
N LYS A 328 -18.41 -27.39 -15.33
CA LYS A 328 -19.21 -26.34 -15.97
C LYS A 328 -18.38 -25.15 -16.49
N PHE A 329 -18.01 -25.27 -17.77
CA PHE A 329 -18.30 -24.30 -18.82
C PHE A 329 -17.81 -24.87 -20.15
N GLY A 330 -18.72 -24.90 -21.13
CA GLY A 330 -18.47 -25.35 -22.49
C GLY A 330 -17.64 -24.36 -23.29
N ASP A 331 -16.89 -24.95 -24.18
CA ASP A 331 -16.32 -24.50 -25.44
C ASP A 331 -16.14 -22.98 -25.69
N THR A 332 -14.89 -22.54 -25.59
CA THR A 332 -14.21 -21.77 -26.65
C THR A 332 -12.69 -21.75 -26.38
N SER A 333 -11.97 -22.07 -27.44
CA SER A 333 -10.53 -22.29 -27.52
C SER A 333 -9.66 -21.11 -27.13
N GLU A 334 -8.79 -21.30 -26.11
CA GLU A 334 -7.35 -20.94 -26.16
C GLU A 334 -6.62 -21.64 -25.01
N THR A 335 -5.50 -22.29 -25.34
CA THR A 335 -4.85 -23.34 -24.62
C THR A 335 -4.13 -22.86 -23.35
N GLN A 336 -4.79 -22.81 -22.20
CA GLN A 336 -4.11 -22.80 -20.89
C GLN A 336 -3.66 -24.25 -20.56
N LYS A 337 -2.35 -24.51 -20.65
CA LYS A 337 -1.76 -25.80 -20.24
C LYS A 337 -1.93 -25.99 -18.73
N LYS A 338 -2.84 -26.88 -18.33
CA LYS A 338 -3.05 -27.30 -16.93
C LYS A 338 -1.77 -27.90 -16.34
N VAL A 339 -1.34 -27.41 -15.18
CA VAL A 339 -0.25 -28.02 -14.39
C VAL A 339 -0.75 -29.35 -13.82
N SER A 340 0.00 -30.43 -14.00
CA SER A 340 -0.39 -31.78 -13.51
C SER A 340 -0.23 -31.86 -11.98
N LYS A 341 -0.97 -32.79 -11.32
CA LYS A 341 -0.83 -33.04 -9.86
C LYS A 341 0.63 -33.36 -9.46
N THR A 342 1.37 -34.05 -10.33
CA THR A 342 2.80 -34.34 -10.11
C THR A 342 3.67 -33.09 -10.25
N ALA A 343 3.35 -32.20 -11.20
CA ALA A 343 4.06 -30.93 -11.37
C ALA A 343 3.84 -29.99 -10.16
N GLN A 344 2.65 -29.98 -9.55
CA GLN A 344 2.40 -29.25 -8.32
C GLN A 344 3.27 -29.76 -7.16
N LYS A 345 3.32 -31.07 -6.93
CA LYS A 345 4.19 -31.66 -5.89
C LYS A 345 5.68 -31.36 -6.12
N ILE A 346 6.13 -31.23 -7.37
CA ILE A 346 7.50 -30.81 -7.69
C ILE A 346 7.73 -29.36 -7.23
N ILE A 347 6.78 -28.47 -7.50
CA ILE A 347 6.85 -27.06 -7.04
C ILE A 347 6.95 -27.01 -5.52
N ASP A 348 6.11 -27.75 -4.79
CA ASP A 348 6.10 -27.80 -3.32
C ASP A 348 7.43 -28.29 -2.75
N LEU A 349 8.03 -29.31 -3.37
CA LEU A 349 9.35 -29.83 -2.99
C LEU A 349 10.47 -28.82 -3.25
N VAL A 350 10.41 -28.07 -4.34
CA VAL A 350 11.39 -27.01 -4.67
C VAL A 350 11.28 -25.84 -3.70
N ILE A 351 10.07 -25.48 -3.26
CA ILE A 351 9.87 -24.46 -2.23
C ILE A 351 10.53 -24.88 -0.90
N SER A 352 10.41 -26.16 -0.53
CA SER A 352 10.97 -26.67 0.71
C SER A 352 12.48 -26.93 0.66
N ASP A 353 13.01 -27.29 -0.52
CA ASP A 353 14.43 -27.58 -0.76
C ASP A 353 14.80 -27.20 -2.21
N PRO A 354 15.30 -25.98 -2.44
CA PRO A 354 15.70 -25.53 -3.77
C PRO A 354 16.83 -26.34 -4.41
N SER A 355 17.60 -27.09 -3.64
CA SER A 355 18.70 -27.91 -4.11
C SER A 355 18.30 -29.37 -4.41
N ILE A 356 17.03 -29.71 -4.24
CA ILE A 356 16.53 -31.09 -4.41
C ILE A 356 16.79 -31.63 -5.82
N THR A 357 17.34 -32.85 -5.89
CA THR A 357 17.58 -33.51 -7.17
C THR A 357 16.35 -34.22 -7.73
N ALA A 358 16.33 -34.47 -9.05
CA ALA A 358 15.23 -35.19 -9.70
C ALA A 358 15.01 -36.60 -9.12
N ASP A 359 16.08 -37.25 -8.68
CA ASP A 359 16.03 -38.59 -8.05
C ASP A 359 15.32 -38.49 -6.67
N ASN A 360 15.67 -37.49 -5.87
CA ASN A 360 15.04 -37.25 -4.56
C ASN A 360 13.57 -36.84 -4.71
N MET A 361 13.23 -36.04 -5.72
CA MET A 361 11.85 -35.73 -6.06
C MET A 361 11.04 -36.99 -6.42
N ALA A 362 11.63 -37.86 -7.25
CA ALA A 362 11.02 -39.11 -7.67
C ALA A 362 10.71 -40.02 -6.47
N ASN A 363 11.65 -40.16 -5.54
CA ASN A 363 11.48 -40.93 -4.32
C ASN A 363 10.43 -40.36 -3.39
N LYS A 364 10.43 -39.02 -3.18
CA LYS A 364 9.46 -38.35 -2.28
C LYS A 364 8.03 -38.34 -2.82
N ILE A 365 7.86 -38.24 -4.14
CA ILE A 365 6.55 -38.21 -4.79
C ILE A 365 6.00 -39.62 -5.07
N GLY A 366 6.88 -40.63 -5.14
CA GLY A 366 6.50 -42.03 -5.47
C GLY A 366 6.27 -42.22 -6.97
N VAL A 367 7.03 -41.55 -7.84
CA VAL A 367 6.94 -41.68 -9.30
C VAL A 367 8.33 -41.95 -9.92
N THR A 368 8.36 -42.32 -11.19
CA THR A 368 9.64 -42.58 -11.88
C THR A 368 10.40 -41.26 -12.14
N LYS A 369 11.75 -41.31 -12.14
CA LYS A 369 12.61 -40.17 -12.50
C LYS A 369 12.22 -39.55 -13.85
N ARG A 370 11.91 -40.39 -14.85
CA ARG A 370 11.45 -39.94 -16.18
C ARG A 370 10.16 -39.13 -16.12
N ALA A 371 9.25 -39.46 -15.20
CA ALA A 371 8.02 -38.68 -14.97
C ALA A 371 8.33 -37.32 -14.35
N ILE A 372 9.29 -37.23 -13.42
CA ILE A 372 9.78 -35.97 -12.86
C ILE A 372 10.40 -35.08 -13.92
N GLU A 373 11.36 -35.63 -14.70
CA GLU A 373 12.03 -34.87 -15.77
C GLU A 373 11.06 -34.33 -16.82
N LYS A 374 10.03 -35.11 -17.19
CA LYS A 374 8.96 -34.65 -18.07
C LYS A 374 8.17 -33.49 -17.51
N ASN A 375 7.81 -33.53 -16.21
CA ASN A 375 7.08 -32.44 -15.55
C ASN A 375 7.98 -31.21 -15.35
N ILE A 376 9.25 -31.37 -14.99
CA ILE A 376 10.23 -30.27 -14.93
C ILE A 376 10.37 -29.59 -16.29
N LYS A 377 10.50 -30.36 -17.38
CA LYS A 377 10.55 -29.82 -18.74
C LYS A 377 9.29 -29.02 -19.09
N SER A 378 8.11 -29.49 -18.67
CA SER A 378 6.86 -28.79 -18.86
C SER A 378 6.81 -27.48 -18.04
N LEU A 379 7.21 -27.51 -16.77
CA LEU A 379 7.27 -26.32 -15.89
C LEU A 379 8.27 -25.28 -16.39
N ARG A 380 9.43 -25.72 -16.92
CA ARG A 380 10.40 -24.83 -17.58
C ARG A 380 9.83 -24.21 -18.86
N GLY A 381 9.13 -25.00 -19.67
CA GLY A 381 8.46 -24.52 -20.90
C GLY A 381 7.32 -23.54 -20.62
N MET A 382 6.70 -23.60 -19.44
CA MET A 382 5.70 -22.62 -18.98
C MET A 382 6.35 -21.41 -18.30
N GLY A 383 7.67 -21.36 -18.12
CA GLY A 383 8.37 -20.30 -17.43
C GLY A 383 8.11 -20.25 -15.91
N ILE A 384 7.65 -21.36 -15.31
CA ILE A 384 7.36 -21.46 -13.87
C ILE A 384 8.62 -21.85 -13.07
N LEU A 385 9.51 -22.68 -13.65
CA LEU A 385 10.68 -23.23 -12.98
C LEU A 385 11.94 -22.98 -13.79
N VAL A 386 13.02 -22.54 -13.14
CA VAL A 386 14.35 -22.36 -13.74
C VAL A 386 15.39 -23.04 -12.86
N HIS A 387 16.39 -23.64 -13.49
CA HIS A 387 17.57 -24.15 -12.81
C HIS A 387 18.72 -23.16 -12.97
N GLU A 388 19.28 -22.69 -11.86
CA GLU A 388 20.41 -21.77 -11.81
C GLU A 388 21.65 -22.48 -11.30
N GLY A 389 22.79 -22.24 -11.95
CA GLY A 389 24.06 -22.88 -11.64
C GLY A 389 24.38 -24.10 -12.52
N SER A 390 25.39 -24.88 -12.13
CA SER A 390 25.83 -26.08 -12.86
C SER A 390 24.90 -27.28 -12.58
N ASP A 391 24.84 -28.23 -13.48
CA ASP A 391 24.02 -29.45 -13.35
C ASP A 391 24.32 -30.27 -12.08
N LYS A 392 25.51 -30.11 -11.47
CA LYS A 392 25.93 -30.83 -10.26
C LYS A 392 25.85 -30.03 -8.97
N ALA A 393 25.75 -28.69 -9.03
CA ALA A 393 25.78 -27.80 -7.88
C ALA A 393 24.82 -26.59 -8.05
N GLY A 394 23.81 -26.72 -8.89
CA GLY A 394 22.80 -25.71 -9.11
C GLY A 394 21.60 -25.87 -8.17
N TYR A 395 20.71 -24.91 -8.24
CA TYR A 395 19.44 -24.90 -7.48
C TYR A 395 18.26 -24.50 -8.38
N TRP A 396 17.08 -24.92 -7.98
CA TRP A 396 15.81 -24.59 -8.65
C TRP A 396 15.27 -23.26 -8.12
N ARG A 397 14.84 -22.40 -9.04
CA ARG A 397 14.12 -21.17 -8.70
C ARG A 397 12.76 -21.18 -9.38
N ILE A 398 11.73 -20.86 -8.60
CA ILE A 398 10.37 -20.66 -9.09
C ILE A 398 10.26 -19.24 -9.59
N ILE A 399 9.87 -19.07 -10.86
CA ILE A 399 9.55 -17.76 -11.43
C ILE A 399 8.04 -17.59 -11.29
N VAL A 400 7.62 -16.75 -10.36
CA VAL A 400 6.25 -16.22 -10.34
C VAL A 400 6.22 -15.22 -11.49
N LYS A 401 5.53 -15.55 -12.59
CA LYS A 401 5.24 -14.51 -13.58
C LYS A 401 4.38 -13.46 -12.91
N PRO A 402 4.79 -12.16 -13.03
CA PRO A 402 4.00 -11.07 -12.52
C PRO A 402 2.61 -11.03 -13.13
#